data_c5863895abe68e66031fe488d8f0f2c6
#
_entry.id   c5863895abe68e66031fe488d8f0f2c6
#
_cell.length_a   1.000
_cell.length_b   1.000
_cell.length_c   1.000
_cell.angle_alpha   90.00
_cell.angle_beta   90.00
_cell.angle_gamma   90.00
#
_symmetry.space_group_name_H-M   'P 1'
#
loop_
_entity.id
_entity.type
_entity.pdbx_description
1 polymer ?
#
loop_
_entity_poly.entity_id
_entity_poly.type
_entity_poly.pdbx_seq_one_letter_code
_entity_poly.pdbx_strand_id
1 'polypeptide(L)'
;MIHFLTRSIQIKLVFLVLANSLLSGIIAGCKSTDTSSSVSTKPTTQLTIAAAANMQFAINELVDTFSDHTSIPCQIIIGSSGKLAAQIREGAPFDIFVSADMKYPMSLFDTGSTLKPPKVYAYGKLVIWSMFDHIKVSDQILTHVNINRIAIANPQTSPYGLAAMQALKNYDVYDEIKAKLVFGESISQTNQFILSQAVEVGFTAKSVVLSKRLANQGQWVEVSTSFYEPIAQGMVIIDHNTYDG
;
A
#
# COMPACT_ATOMS: atom_id res chain seq x y z
N MET A 1 27.95 30.61 -46.59
CA MET A 1 27.16 29.51 -45.94
C MET A 1 27.74 28.11 -46.25
N ILE A 2 28.84 27.97 -46.94
CA ILE A 2 29.49 26.69 -47.32
C ILE A 2 30.65 26.30 -46.38
N HIS A 3 31.26 27.26 -45.71
CA HIS A 3 32.43 27.04 -44.83
C HIS A 3 32.09 26.49 -43.41
N PHE A 4 30.82 26.52 -42.98
CA PHE A 4 30.42 25.99 -41.67
C PHE A 4 30.09 24.49 -41.68
N LEU A 5 29.69 23.93 -42.83
CA LEU A 5 29.34 22.50 -42.96
C LEU A 5 30.58 21.59 -43.02
N THR A 6 31.69 22.04 -43.55
CA THR A 6 32.93 21.23 -43.70
C THR A 6 33.66 21.02 -42.38
N ARG A 7 33.55 21.93 -41.40
CA ARG A 7 34.19 21.78 -40.07
C ARG A 7 33.48 20.78 -39.19
N SER A 8 32.16 20.64 -39.30
CA SER A 8 31.36 19.69 -38.50
C SER A 8 31.58 18.23 -38.92
N ILE A 9 31.87 17.98 -40.19
CA ILE A 9 32.10 16.62 -40.71
C ILE A 9 33.52 16.16 -40.35
N GLN A 10 34.51 17.02 -40.36
CA GLN A 10 35.88 16.68 -39.97
C GLN A 10 36.01 16.30 -38.48
N ILE A 11 35.27 16.97 -37.60
CA ILE A 11 35.29 16.66 -36.15
C ILE A 11 34.64 15.30 -35.85
N LYS A 12 33.58 14.95 -36.56
CA LYS A 12 32.93 13.62 -36.39
C LYS A 12 33.78 12.48 -36.91
N LEU A 13 34.56 12.69 -37.98
CA LEU A 13 35.46 11.66 -38.55
C LEU A 13 36.66 11.38 -37.63
N VAL A 14 37.21 12.40 -36.96
CA VAL A 14 38.33 12.28 -36.01
C VAL A 14 37.89 11.53 -34.74
N PHE A 15 36.67 11.72 -34.26
CA PHE A 15 36.14 10.96 -33.12
C PHE A 15 35.84 9.47 -33.44
N LEU A 16 35.49 9.16 -34.69
CA LEU A 16 35.23 7.78 -35.11
C LEU A 16 36.54 6.98 -35.27
N VAL A 17 37.64 7.58 -35.64
CA VAL A 17 38.95 6.93 -35.79
C VAL A 17 39.64 6.72 -34.43
N LEU A 18 39.44 7.61 -33.46
CA LEU A 18 40.00 7.50 -32.12
C LEU A 18 39.27 6.44 -31.26
N ALA A 19 38.01 6.13 -31.57
CA ALA A 19 37.23 5.08 -30.85
C ALA A 19 37.62 3.63 -31.24
N ASN A 20 38.24 3.44 -32.43
CA ASN A 20 38.64 2.10 -32.90
C ASN A 20 40.07 1.68 -32.53
N SER A 21 40.91 2.55 -32.01
CA SER A 21 42.30 2.21 -31.65
C SER A 21 42.51 1.77 -30.20
N LEU A 22 41.41 1.72 -29.35
CA LEU A 22 41.48 1.34 -27.95
C LEU A 22 40.97 -0.08 -27.65
N LEU A 23 40.65 -0.87 -28.69
CA LEU A 23 40.06 -2.20 -28.51
C LEU A 23 41.00 -3.36 -28.89
N SER A 24 42.32 -3.13 -28.96
CA SER A 24 43.28 -4.21 -29.28
C SER A 24 44.40 -4.25 -28.24
N GLY A 25 44.16 -4.92 -27.15
CA GLY A 25 45.19 -5.24 -26.17
C GLY A 25 44.62 -5.43 -24.77
N ILE A 26 44.31 -6.68 -24.43
CA ILE A 26 44.55 -7.36 -23.15
C ILE A 26 43.87 -8.75 -23.25
N ILE A 27 44.62 -9.69 -23.85
CA ILE A 27 44.41 -11.11 -23.56
C ILE A 27 45.71 -11.56 -22.85
N ALA A 28 45.75 -11.37 -21.53
CA ALA A 28 46.71 -12.02 -20.66
C ALA A 28 45.94 -12.90 -19.71
N GLY A 29 46.04 -14.21 -19.91
CA GLY A 29 45.36 -15.23 -19.12
C GLY A 29 45.81 -15.21 -17.68
N CYS A 30 44.85 -15.03 -16.75
CA CYS A 30 44.98 -15.45 -15.37
C CYS A 30 44.33 -16.82 -15.21
N LYS A 31 45.17 -17.81 -14.93
CA LYS A 31 44.79 -19.14 -14.51
C LYS A 31 44.29 -19.06 -13.09
N SER A 32 42.97 -18.91 -12.94
CA SER A 32 42.32 -18.93 -11.63
C SER A 32 42.15 -20.37 -11.20
N THR A 33 42.77 -20.76 -10.12
CA THR A 33 42.47 -21.95 -9.35
C THR A 33 41.03 -21.86 -8.87
N ASP A 34 40.16 -22.65 -9.47
CA ASP A 34 38.78 -22.84 -9.04
C ASP A 34 38.76 -23.55 -7.66
N THR A 35 38.67 -22.73 -6.61
CA THR A 35 38.12 -23.22 -5.36
C THR A 35 36.64 -22.83 -5.36
N SER A 36 35.84 -23.58 -6.10
CA SER A 36 34.38 -23.51 -6.04
C SER A 36 33.89 -24.11 -4.72
N SER A 37 33.90 -23.31 -3.66
CA SER A 37 32.95 -23.50 -2.59
C SER A 37 31.59 -23.07 -3.13
N SER A 38 30.86 -24.00 -3.73
CA SER A 38 29.44 -23.87 -4.01
C SER A 38 28.72 -23.78 -2.67
N VAL A 39 28.56 -22.56 -2.15
CA VAL A 39 27.50 -22.29 -1.20
C VAL A 39 26.22 -22.50 -1.97
N SER A 40 25.64 -23.68 -1.85
CA SER A 40 24.29 -23.99 -2.26
C SER A 40 23.37 -23.12 -1.38
N THR A 41 23.12 -21.89 -1.79
CA THR A 41 22.01 -21.12 -1.27
C THR A 41 20.76 -21.82 -1.78
N LYS A 42 20.19 -22.70 -0.93
CA LYS A 42 18.80 -23.15 -1.07
C LYS A 42 17.97 -21.90 -1.35
N PRO A 43 17.18 -21.84 -2.42
CA PRO A 43 16.34 -20.67 -2.66
C PRO A 43 15.48 -20.47 -1.40
N THR A 44 15.72 -19.40 -0.67
CA THR A 44 14.91 -19.04 0.50
C THR A 44 13.58 -18.63 -0.08
N THR A 45 12.57 -19.50 0.06
CA THR A 45 11.20 -19.20 -0.40
C THR A 45 10.71 -18.03 0.41
N GLN A 46 10.69 -16.84 -0.20
CA GLN A 46 10.18 -15.62 0.41
C GLN A 46 8.67 -15.60 0.24
N LEU A 47 7.92 -15.27 1.29
CA LEU A 47 6.48 -15.05 1.21
C LEU A 47 6.18 -13.58 0.86
N THR A 48 5.29 -13.36 -0.09
CA THR A 48 4.81 -12.03 -0.45
C THR A 48 3.39 -11.83 0.09
N ILE A 49 3.22 -10.88 1.00
CA ILE A 49 1.98 -10.60 1.70
C ILE A 49 1.37 -9.31 1.16
N ALA A 50 0.22 -9.40 0.51
CA ALA A 50 -0.61 -8.27 0.15
C ALA A 50 -1.45 -7.87 1.36
N ALA A 51 -1.20 -6.71 1.96
CA ALA A 51 -1.88 -6.27 3.16
C ALA A 51 -2.62 -4.94 2.98
N ALA A 52 -3.87 -4.89 3.43
CA ALA A 52 -4.66 -3.67 3.43
C ALA A 52 -4.01 -2.59 4.31
N ALA A 53 -4.09 -1.34 3.85
CA ALA A 53 -3.36 -0.21 4.40
C ALA A 53 -3.68 0.13 5.88
N ASN A 54 -4.83 -0.30 6.40
CA ASN A 54 -5.13 -0.21 7.83
C ASN A 54 -4.23 -1.09 8.69
N MET A 55 -3.63 -2.14 8.08
CA MET A 55 -2.71 -3.07 8.75
C MET A 55 -1.24 -2.64 8.68
N GLN A 56 -0.90 -1.53 8.00
CA GLN A 56 0.48 -1.14 7.66
C GLN A 56 1.46 -1.14 8.86
N PHE A 57 0.99 -0.92 10.07
CA PHE A 57 1.84 -0.96 11.28
C PHE A 57 1.82 -2.34 11.93
N ALA A 58 0.64 -2.92 12.12
CA ALA A 58 0.49 -4.21 12.78
C ALA A 58 1.07 -5.36 11.97
N ILE A 59 0.99 -5.33 10.63
CA ILE A 59 1.51 -6.39 9.79
C ILE A 59 3.04 -6.52 9.88
N ASN A 60 3.76 -5.41 10.06
CA ASN A 60 5.21 -5.46 10.23
C ASN A 60 5.57 -6.22 11.52
N GLU A 61 4.93 -5.91 12.66
CA GLU A 61 5.17 -6.60 13.93
C GLU A 61 4.84 -8.11 13.84
N LEU A 62 3.76 -8.46 13.12
CA LEU A 62 3.38 -9.85 12.89
C LEU A 62 4.39 -10.60 12.03
N VAL A 63 4.85 -9.96 10.96
CA VAL A 63 5.83 -10.53 10.03
C VAL A 63 7.19 -10.69 10.67
N ASP A 64 7.65 -9.70 11.45
CA ASP A 64 8.92 -9.80 12.20
C ASP A 64 8.87 -11.01 13.13
N THR A 65 7.79 -11.13 13.93
CA THR A 65 7.59 -12.27 14.83
C THR A 65 7.52 -13.61 14.07
N PHE A 66 6.83 -13.66 12.95
CA PHE A 66 6.74 -14.86 12.12
C PHE A 66 8.12 -15.26 11.55
N SER A 67 8.85 -14.30 11.01
CA SER A 67 10.18 -14.54 10.43
C SER A 67 11.19 -15.00 11.47
N ASP A 68 11.13 -14.44 12.68
CA ASP A 68 11.99 -14.86 13.81
C ASP A 68 11.75 -16.32 14.23
N HIS A 69 10.48 -16.77 14.22
CA HIS A 69 10.11 -18.13 14.59
C HIS A 69 10.33 -19.17 13.48
N THR A 70 10.21 -18.78 12.22
CA THR A 70 10.19 -19.71 11.09
C THR A 70 11.43 -19.64 10.21
N SER A 71 12.20 -18.56 10.32
CA SER A 71 13.30 -18.22 9.39
C SER A 71 12.83 -18.04 7.94
N ILE A 72 11.53 -17.82 7.71
CA ILE A 72 10.97 -17.54 6.39
C ILE A 72 10.90 -16.02 6.21
N PRO A 73 11.65 -15.44 5.24
CA PRO A 73 11.58 -14.02 4.94
C PRO A 73 10.24 -13.67 4.32
N CYS A 74 9.71 -12.49 4.65
CA CYS A 74 8.47 -12.00 4.09
C CYS A 74 8.66 -10.63 3.44
N GLN A 75 7.97 -10.41 2.32
CA GLN A 75 7.81 -9.11 1.69
C GLN A 75 6.37 -8.64 1.88
N ILE A 76 6.19 -7.38 2.28
CA ILE A 76 4.87 -6.79 2.51
C ILE A 76 4.58 -5.77 1.42
N ILE A 77 3.45 -5.92 0.75
CA ILE A 77 2.91 -4.95 -0.22
C ILE A 77 1.66 -4.33 0.36
N ILE A 78 1.69 -3.02 0.60
CA ILE A 78 0.58 -2.28 1.21
C ILE A 78 -0.25 -1.58 0.13
N GLY A 79 -1.58 -1.74 0.20
CA GLY A 79 -2.51 -1.09 -0.72
C GLY A 79 -3.94 -1.04 -0.19
N SER A 80 -4.88 -0.50 -0.98
CA SER A 80 -6.30 -0.68 -0.68
C SER A 80 -6.73 -2.11 -1.02
N SER A 81 -7.66 -2.67 -0.24
CA SER A 81 -8.11 -4.07 -0.43
C SER A 81 -8.58 -4.35 -1.85
N GLY A 82 -9.32 -3.42 -2.47
CA GLY A 82 -9.82 -3.59 -3.84
C GLY A 82 -8.72 -3.59 -4.89
N LYS A 83 -7.68 -2.76 -4.74
CA LYS A 83 -6.53 -2.75 -5.67
C LYS A 83 -5.69 -4.02 -5.56
N LEU A 84 -5.41 -4.45 -4.33
CA LEU A 84 -4.68 -5.70 -4.10
C LEU A 84 -5.45 -6.91 -4.66
N ALA A 85 -6.76 -6.99 -4.44
CA ALA A 85 -7.60 -8.03 -5.01
C ALA A 85 -7.64 -8.00 -6.54
N ALA A 86 -7.61 -6.82 -7.17
CA ALA A 86 -7.50 -6.69 -8.62
C ALA A 86 -6.15 -7.22 -9.12
N GLN A 87 -5.05 -6.85 -8.47
CA GLN A 87 -3.72 -7.36 -8.82
C GLN A 87 -3.63 -8.90 -8.69
N ILE A 88 -4.24 -9.48 -7.64
CA ILE A 88 -4.31 -10.94 -7.49
C ILE A 88 -5.05 -11.57 -8.68
N ARG A 89 -6.21 -11.04 -9.07
CA ARG A 89 -6.96 -11.54 -10.24
C ARG A 89 -6.18 -11.41 -11.55
N GLU A 90 -5.26 -10.46 -11.63
CA GLU A 90 -4.36 -10.27 -12.78
C GLU A 90 -3.08 -11.09 -12.68
N GLY A 91 -2.97 -12.01 -11.70
CA GLY A 91 -1.84 -12.92 -11.55
C GLY A 91 -0.64 -12.35 -10.80
N ALA A 92 -0.82 -11.29 -9.99
CA ALA A 92 0.27 -10.82 -9.13
C ALA A 92 0.70 -11.91 -8.14
N PRO A 93 2.01 -12.16 -7.97
CA PRO A 93 2.54 -13.30 -7.22
C PRO A 93 2.51 -13.06 -5.70
N PHE A 94 1.31 -12.89 -5.15
CA PHE A 94 1.08 -12.78 -3.72
C PHE A 94 0.72 -14.13 -3.12
N ASP A 95 1.32 -14.49 -1.99
CA ASP A 95 1.05 -15.75 -1.29
C ASP A 95 -0.11 -15.62 -0.29
N ILE A 96 -0.21 -14.46 0.37
CA ILE A 96 -1.23 -14.19 1.38
C ILE A 96 -1.88 -12.84 1.09
N PHE A 97 -3.20 -12.80 1.16
CA PHE A 97 -3.95 -11.56 1.11
C PHE A 97 -4.65 -11.28 2.43
N VAL A 98 -4.32 -10.14 3.05
CA VAL A 98 -4.89 -9.62 4.31
C VAL A 98 -5.74 -8.41 3.97
N SER A 99 -7.05 -8.61 3.87
CA SER A 99 -8.02 -7.61 3.45
C SER A 99 -8.62 -6.86 4.65
N ALA A 100 -9.05 -5.62 4.42
CA ALA A 100 -9.82 -4.84 5.39
C ALA A 100 -11.34 -5.16 5.36
N ASP A 101 -11.78 -6.10 4.55
CA ASP A 101 -13.16 -6.62 4.52
C ASP A 101 -13.19 -8.11 4.15
N MET A 102 -14.40 -8.68 4.13
CA MET A 102 -14.66 -10.04 3.65
C MET A 102 -15.05 -10.08 2.17
N LYS A 103 -15.48 -8.97 1.57
CA LYS A 103 -15.97 -8.92 0.19
C LYS A 103 -14.91 -9.38 -0.81
N TYR A 104 -13.70 -8.83 -0.72
CA TYR A 104 -12.63 -9.15 -1.66
C TYR A 104 -12.06 -10.57 -1.47
N PRO A 105 -11.77 -11.03 -0.23
CA PRO A 105 -11.37 -12.42 -0.01
C PRO A 105 -12.40 -13.45 -0.47
N MET A 106 -13.70 -13.20 -0.23
CA MET A 106 -14.78 -14.07 -0.71
C MET A 106 -14.82 -14.11 -2.24
N SER A 107 -14.74 -12.94 -2.90
CA SER A 107 -14.70 -12.87 -4.37
C SER A 107 -13.53 -13.66 -4.99
N LEU A 108 -12.36 -13.67 -4.34
CA LEU A 108 -11.22 -14.47 -4.78
C LEU A 108 -11.46 -15.98 -4.54
N PHE A 109 -12.10 -16.34 -3.43
CA PHE A 109 -12.48 -17.73 -3.16
C PHE A 109 -13.51 -18.24 -4.16
N ASP A 110 -14.54 -17.45 -4.44
CA ASP A 110 -15.61 -17.82 -5.39
C ASP A 110 -15.08 -18.00 -6.82
N THR A 111 -13.97 -17.35 -7.18
CA THR A 111 -13.29 -17.54 -8.47
C THR A 111 -12.20 -18.61 -8.45
N GLY A 112 -12.03 -19.34 -7.34
CA GLY A 112 -11.05 -20.41 -7.22
C GLY A 112 -9.62 -19.95 -6.99
N SER A 113 -9.37 -18.64 -6.80
CA SER A 113 -8.02 -18.08 -6.65
C SER A 113 -7.40 -18.30 -5.27
N THR A 114 -8.04 -19.07 -4.39
CA THR A 114 -7.54 -19.30 -3.02
C THR A 114 -7.63 -20.76 -2.59
N LEU A 115 -6.65 -21.22 -1.79
CA LEU A 115 -6.58 -22.61 -1.32
C LEU A 115 -7.71 -23.00 -0.35
N LYS A 116 -8.26 -22.02 0.38
CA LYS A 116 -9.29 -22.25 1.41
C LYS A 116 -10.22 -21.05 1.50
N PRO A 117 -11.44 -21.24 2.06
CA PRO A 117 -12.33 -20.12 2.35
C PRO A 117 -11.67 -19.07 3.25
N PRO A 118 -12.01 -17.78 3.08
CA PRO A 118 -11.47 -16.72 3.89
C PRO A 118 -11.83 -16.86 5.36
N LYS A 119 -10.90 -16.40 6.22
CA LYS A 119 -11.12 -16.35 7.67
C LYS A 119 -11.18 -14.90 8.13
N VAL A 120 -12.17 -14.57 8.96
CA VAL A 120 -12.20 -13.30 9.69
C VAL A 120 -11.10 -13.34 10.75
N TYR A 121 -10.18 -12.34 10.70
CA TYR A 121 -9.12 -12.23 11.70
C TYR A 121 -9.33 -11.07 12.69
N ALA A 122 -10.13 -10.06 12.32
CA ALA A 122 -10.44 -8.91 13.18
C ALA A 122 -11.71 -8.18 12.72
N TYR A 123 -12.21 -7.29 13.59
CA TYR A 123 -13.22 -6.29 13.25
C TYR A 123 -12.64 -4.89 13.38
N GLY A 124 -12.65 -4.14 12.28
CA GLY A 124 -12.12 -2.80 12.20
C GLY A 124 -13.02 -1.77 12.88
N LYS A 125 -12.41 -0.67 13.35
CA LYS A 125 -13.10 0.50 13.90
C LYS A 125 -12.68 1.74 13.15
N LEU A 126 -13.65 2.59 12.80
CA LEU A 126 -13.45 3.87 12.13
C LEU A 126 -13.25 4.97 13.18
N VAL A 127 -12.32 5.89 12.92
CA VAL A 127 -12.09 7.08 13.74
C VAL A 127 -12.05 8.34 12.86
N ILE A 128 -12.42 9.48 13.45
CA ILE A 128 -12.11 10.81 12.91
C ILE A 128 -10.83 11.28 13.62
N TRP A 129 -9.85 11.78 12.85
CA TRP A 129 -8.54 12.16 13.36
C TRP A 129 -8.10 13.53 12.83
N SER A 130 -7.45 14.32 13.67
CA SER A 130 -6.87 15.62 13.35
C SER A 130 -5.48 15.76 13.96
N MET A 131 -4.58 16.45 13.27
CA MET A 131 -3.26 16.83 13.75
C MET A 131 -3.21 18.28 14.27
N PHE A 132 -4.34 19.00 14.23
CA PHE A 132 -4.41 20.38 14.70
C PHE A 132 -4.84 20.42 16.17
N ASP A 133 -4.01 20.98 17.03
CA ASP A 133 -4.27 21.07 18.49
C ASP A 133 -5.51 21.89 18.85
N HIS A 134 -5.83 22.90 18.03
CA HIS A 134 -6.98 23.79 18.22
C HIS A 134 -8.31 23.17 17.76
N ILE A 135 -8.29 22.01 17.08
CA ILE A 135 -9.49 21.32 16.63
C ILE A 135 -9.90 20.29 17.68
N LYS A 136 -11.00 20.52 18.37
CA LYS A 136 -11.61 19.52 19.24
C LYS A 136 -12.39 18.53 18.40
N VAL A 137 -11.80 17.35 18.17
CA VAL A 137 -12.38 16.32 17.31
C VAL A 137 -13.67 15.76 17.91
N SER A 138 -14.73 15.75 17.11
CA SER A 138 -16.04 15.15 17.39
C SER A 138 -16.73 14.84 16.05
N ASP A 139 -17.85 14.13 16.06
CA ASP A 139 -18.69 13.93 14.88
C ASP A 139 -19.27 15.25 14.33
N GLN A 140 -19.62 16.18 15.23
CA GLN A 140 -20.15 17.51 14.88
C GLN A 140 -19.11 18.42 14.22
N ILE A 141 -17.81 18.12 14.34
CA ILE A 141 -16.75 18.96 13.76
C ILE A 141 -16.82 19.02 12.22
N LEU A 142 -17.39 18.00 11.59
CA LEU A 142 -17.39 17.84 10.11
C LEU A 142 -18.10 18.99 9.39
N THR A 143 -19.14 19.58 9.99
CA THR A 143 -19.90 20.71 9.44
C THR A 143 -19.38 22.06 9.89
N HIS A 144 -18.41 22.09 10.81
CA HIS A 144 -17.89 23.34 11.35
C HIS A 144 -17.28 24.23 10.25
N VAL A 145 -17.49 25.56 10.36
CA VAL A 145 -17.07 26.56 9.37
C VAL A 145 -15.55 26.56 9.09
N ASN A 146 -14.75 26.20 10.09
CA ASN A 146 -13.28 26.15 9.97
C ASN A 146 -12.76 24.85 9.35
N ILE A 147 -13.63 23.89 9.03
CA ILE A 147 -13.25 22.65 8.33
C ILE A 147 -13.53 22.86 6.83
N ASN A 148 -12.45 22.95 6.07
CA ASN A 148 -12.48 23.16 4.62
C ASN A 148 -12.20 21.86 3.83
N ARG A 149 -11.42 20.93 4.43
CA ARG A 149 -11.02 19.67 3.79
C ARG A 149 -11.12 18.52 4.77
N ILE A 150 -11.74 17.46 4.32
CA ILE A 150 -11.96 16.22 5.09
C ILE A 150 -11.41 15.06 4.28
N ALA A 151 -10.40 14.37 4.77
CA ALA A 151 -9.82 13.22 4.07
C ALA A 151 -10.62 11.94 4.34
N ILE A 152 -10.95 11.21 3.28
CA ILE A 152 -11.43 9.83 3.33
C ILE A 152 -10.69 8.97 2.32
N ALA A 153 -10.55 7.68 2.57
CA ALA A 153 -10.04 6.77 1.55
C ALA A 153 -11.08 6.55 0.43
N ASN A 154 -10.65 6.20 -0.77
CA ASN A 154 -11.56 5.96 -1.89
C ASN A 154 -12.57 4.84 -1.55
N PRO A 155 -13.89 5.12 -1.49
CA PRO A 155 -14.90 4.16 -1.07
C PRO A 155 -15.11 3.01 -2.08
N GLN A 156 -14.63 3.16 -3.32
CA GLN A 156 -14.72 2.12 -4.34
C GLN A 156 -13.75 0.97 -4.10
N THR A 157 -12.61 1.25 -3.47
CA THR A 157 -11.52 0.27 -3.30
C THR A 157 -11.11 0.05 -1.84
N SER A 158 -11.49 0.96 -0.94
CA SER A 158 -11.14 0.90 0.48
C SER A 158 -12.36 0.64 1.35
N PRO A 159 -12.39 -0.46 2.12
CA PRO A 159 -13.47 -0.74 3.07
C PRO A 159 -13.66 0.37 4.12
N TYR A 160 -12.58 0.98 4.60
CA TYR A 160 -12.68 2.12 5.52
C TYR A 160 -13.20 3.40 4.83
N GLY A 161 -12.93 3.57 3.53
CA GLY A 161 -13.53 4.63 2.74
C GLY A 161 -15.04 4.45 2.57
N LEU A 162 -15.48 3.20 2.34
CA LEU A 162 -16.89 2.84 2.30
C LEU A 162 -17.57 3.09 3.66
N ALA A 163 -16.95 2.66 4.76
CA ALA A 163 -17.47 2.91 6.11
C ALA A 163 -17.56 4.40 6.43
N ALA A 164 -16.56 5.22 6.02
CA ALA A 164 -16.62 6.67 6.17
C ALA A 164 -17.78 7.28 5.38
N MET A 165 -18.01 6.85 4.15
CA MET A 165 -19.17 7.29 3.34
C MET A 165 -20.50 6.90 3.95
N GLN A 166 -20.60 5.70 4.52
CA GLN A 166 -21.80 5.26 5.24
C GLN A 166 -22.04 6.14 6.48
N ALA A 167 -20.98 6.36 7.27
CA ALA A 167 -21.07 7.22 8.45
C ALA A 167 -21.51 8.64 8.11
N LEU A 168 -20.93 9.26 7.08
CA LEU A 168 -21.30 10.61 6.64
C LEU A 168 -22.77 10.71 6.20
N LYS A 169 -23.29 9.68 5.51
CA LYS A 169 -24.70 9.61 5.11
C LYS A 169 -25.62 9.38 6.30
N ASN A 170 -25.25 8.50 7.21
CA ASN A 170 -26.06 8.18 8.39
C ASN A 170 -26.00 9.30 9.47
N TYR A 171 -24.98 10.16 9.45
CA TYR A 171 -24.95 11.43 10.19
C TYR A 171 -25.82 12.52 9.55
N ASP A 172 -26.31 12.29 8.31
CA ASP A 172 -27.07 13.26 7.51
C ASP A 172 -26.28 14.56 7.20
N VAL A 173 -24.94 14.45 7.09
CA VAL A 173 -24.05 15.58 6.82
C VAL A 173 -23.40 15.52 5.44
N TYR A 174 -23.55 14.40 4.73
CA TYR A 174 -22.84 14.16 3.45
C TYR A 174 -23.08 15.25 2.40
N ASP A 175 -24.33 15.65 2.21
CA ASP A 175 -24.68 16.63 1.17
C ASP A 175 -24.11 18.02 1.46
N GLU A 176 -23.98 18.39 2.73
CA GLU A 176 -23.39 19.65 3.17
C GLU A 176 -21.87 19.67 2.94
N ILE A 177 -21.18 18.55 3.22
CA ILE A 177 -19.71 18.49 3.26
C ILE A 177 -19.09 17.85 2.02
N LYS A 178 -19.84 17.29 1.06
CA LYS A 178 -19.30 16.56 -0.08
C LYS A 178 -18.27 17.34 -0.92
N ALA A 179 -18.40 18.66 -0.99
CA ALA A 179 -17.44 19.54 -1.66
C ALA A 179 -16.12 19.71 -0.89
N LYS A 180 -16.09 19.36 0.41
CA LYS A 180 -14.89 19.40 1.26
C LYS A 180 -14.12 18.07 1.26
N LEU A 181 -14.65 17.00 0.64
CA LEU A 181 -14.05 15.68 0.68
C LEU A 181 -12.80 15.59 -0.21
N VAL A 182 -11.72 15.09 0.37
CA VAL A 182 -10.45 14.79 -0.30
C VAL A 182 -10.25 13.28 -0.25
N PHE A 183 -10.15 12.65 -1.43
CA PHE A 183 -10.06 11.21 -1.54
C PHE A 183 -8.61 10.75 -1.61
N GLY A 184 -8.19 9.97 -0.61
CA GLY A 184 -6.95 9.20 -0.66
C GLY A 184 -7.18 7.87 -1.38
N GLU A 185 -6.21 7.41 -2.15
CA GLU A 185 -6.26 6.11 -2.83
C GLU A 185 -6.42 4.94 -1.84
N SER A 186 -5.87 5.09 -0.64
CA SER A 186 -5.88 4.11 0.44
C SER A 186 -5.87 4.81 1.80
N ILE A 187 -6.05 4.05 2.89
CA ILE A 187 -5.84 4.55 4.26
C ILE A 187 -4.43 5.12 4.45
N SER A 188 -3.40 4.55 3.81
CA SER A 188 -2.03 5.10 3.90
C SER A 188 -1.95 6.52 3.35
N GLN A 189 -2.52 6.79 2.18
CA GLN A 189 -2.51 8.15 1.61
C GLN A 189 -3.43 9.09 2.40
N THR A 190 -4.59 8.62 2.85
CA THR A 190 -5.47 9.39 3.74
C THR A 190 -4.73 9.83 5.00
N ASN A 191 -3.97 8.91 5.63
CA ASN A 191 -3.14 9.22 6.79
C ASN A 191 -2.06 10.26 6.48
N GLN A 192 -1.45 10.20 5.29
CA GLN A 192 -0.48 11.22 4.86
C GLN A 192 -1.10 12.61 4.76
N PHE A 193 -2.33 12.74 4.24
CA PHE A 193 -3.03 14.01 4.19
C PHE A 193 -3.30 14.56 5.60
N ILE A 194 -3.68 13.71 6.56
CA ILE A 194 -3.91 14.11 7.95
C ILE A 194 -2.60 14.51 8.62
N LEU A 195 -1.57 13.65 8.54
CA LEU A 195 -0.26 13.87 9.18
C LEU A 195 0.46 15.11 8.68
N SER A 196 0.35 15.39 7.37
CA SER A 196 0.93 16.61 6.77
C SER A 196 0.11 17.86 6.98
N GLN A 197 -1.02 17.77 7.72
CA GLN A 197 -1.97 18.86 7.92
C GLN A 197 -2.51 19.44 6.59
N ALA A 198 -2.51 18.64 5.51
CA ALA A 198 -3.10 19.03 4.24
C ALA A 198 -4.63 19.09 4.30
N VAL A 199 -5.22 18.48 5.31
CA VAL A 199 -6.64 18.51 5.64
C VAL A 199 -6.82 18.76 7.13
N GLU A 200 -7.92 19.39 7.53
CA GLU A 200 -8.20 19.70 8.94
C GLU A 200 -8.54 18.44 9.74
N VAL A 201 -9.32 17.55 9.15
CA VAL A 201 -9.70 16.25 9.73
C VAL A 201 -9.74 15.16 8.66
N GLY A 202 -9.72 13.91 9.07
CA GLY A 202 -9.93 12.78 8.15
C GLY A 202 -10.37 11.52 8.87
N PHE A 203 -10.91 10.59 8.10
CA PHE A 203 -11.33 9.29 8.60
C PHE A 203 -10.22 8.25 8.39
N THR A 204 -9.91 7.51 9.44
CA THR A 204 -8.91 6.43 9.37
C THR A 204 -9.29 5.23 10.24
N ALA A 205 -8.44 4.20 10.22
CA ALA A 205 -8.62 3.03 11.07
C ALA A 205 -8.11 3.30 12.49
N LYS A 206 -8.82 2.80 13.51
CA LYS A 206 -8.38 2.88 14.91
C LYS A 206 -7.02 2.22 15.13
N SER A 207 -6.71 1.14 14.40
CA SER A 207 -5.40 0.48 14.42
C SER A 207 -4.24 1.40 14.05
N VAL A 208 -4.48 2.41 13.22
CA VAL A 208 -3.48 3.40 12.80
C VAL A 208 -3.13 4.34 13.96
N VAL A 209 -4.13 4.98 14.54
CA VAL A 209 -3.92 5.97 15.63
C VAL A 209 -3.43 5.34 16.93
N LEU A 210 -3.66 4.02 17.12
CA LEU A 210 -3.15 3.25 18.26
C LEU A 210 -1.79 2.62 18.01
N SER A 211 -1.24 2.70 16.79
CA SER A 211 0.07 2.13 16.50
C SER A 211 1.17 2.82 17.33
N LYS A 212 2.21 2.08 17.72
CA LYS A 212 3.35 2.61 18.49
C LYS A 212 3.97 3.85 17.84
N ARG A 213 3.94 3.90 16.50
CA ARG A 213 4.50 5.02 15.72
C ARG A 213 3.69 6.29 15.83
N LEU A 214 2.35 6.18 15.98
CA LEU A 214 1.42 7.31 15.93
C LEU A 214 0.67 7.52 17.25
N ALA A 215 0.92 6.67 18.25
CA ALA A 215 0.35 6.84 19.58
C ALA A 215 0.65 8.23 20.12
N ASN A 216 -0.39 8.91 20.60
CA ASN A 216 -0.36 10.28 21.11
C ASN A 216 -0.09 11.38 20.06
N GLN A 217 -0.22 11.11 18.76
CA GLN A 217 -0.14 12.12 17.71
C GLN A 217 -1.54 12.58 17.31
N GLY A 218 -1.79 13.90 17.48
CA GLY A 218 -3.07 14.52 17.19
C GLY A 218 -4.19 14.08 18.15
N GLN A 219 -5.41 14.39 17.77
CA GLN A 219 -6.63 14.07 18.51
C GLN A 219 -7.55 13.21 17.63
N TRP A 220 -8.21 12.24 18.20
CA TRP A 220 -9.15 11.40 17.48
C TRP A 220 -10.34 10.97 18.33
N VAL A 221 -11.44 10.65 17.68
CA VAL A 221 -12.66 10.11 18.30
C VAL A 221 -13.13 8.89 17.49
N GLU A 222 -13.64 7.86 18.16
CA GLU A 222 -14.21 6.70 17.50
C GLU A 222 -15.60 7.06 16.95
N VAL A 223 -15.83 6.70 15.68
CA VAL A 223 -17.16 6.78 15.06
C VAL A 223 -18.01 5.64 15.59
N SER A 224 -19.22 5.95 16.07
CA SER A 224 -20.13 4.89 16.55
C SER A 224 -20.42 3.86 15.45
N THR A 225 -20.35 2.59 15.83
CA THR A 225 -20.62 1.45 14.91
C THR A 225 -22.05 1.37 14.42
N SER A 226 -22.97 2.18 14.97
CA SER A 226 -24.34 2.32 14.47
C SER A 226 -24.42 3.09 13.15
N PHE A 227 -23.35 3.81 12.76
CA PHE A 227 -23.35 4.65 11.57
C PHE A 227 -22.68 4.01 10.33
N TYR A 228 -22.12 2.82 10.47
CA TYR A 228 -21.52 2.08 9.34
C TYR A 228 -21.63 0.57 9.58
N GLU A 229 -21.61 -0.20 8.48
CA GLU A 229 -21.61 -1.66 8.53
C GLU A 229 -20.35 -2.21 9.22
N PRO A 230 -20.42 -3.34 9.93
CA PRO A 230 -19.26 -3.95 10.58
C PRO A 230 -18.12 -4.21 9.58
N ILE A 231 -16.93 -3.72 9.90
CA ILE A 231 -15.73 -3.92 9.08
C ILE A 231 -15.09 -5.26 9.46
N ALA A 232 -15.70 -6.37 9.04
CA ALA A 232 -15.14 -7.70 9.24
C ALA A 232 -13.97 -7.92 8.29
N GLN A 233 -12.74 -8.04 8.81
CA GLN A 233 -11.51 -8.13 8.04
C GLN A 233 -11.14 -9.59 7.79
N GLY A 234 -10.92 -9.95 6.52
CA GLY A 234 -10.67 -11.32 6.09
C GLY A 234 -9.26 -11.54 5.55
N MET A 235 -8.77 -12.77 5.66
CA MET A 235 -7.53 -13.21 5.06
C MET A 235 -7.68 -14.51 4.29
N VAL A 236 -6.88 -14.67 3.23
CA VAL A 236 -6.81 -15.89 2.41
C VAL A 236 -5.36 -16.20 2.02
N ILE A 237 -5.10 -17.47 1.73
CA ILE A 237 -3.89 -17.96 1.07
C ILE A 237 -4.21 -18.12 -0.41
N ILE A 238 -3.40 -17.52 -1.26
CA ILE A 238 -3.58 -17.53 -2.72
C ILE A 238 -3.15 -18.89 -3.28
N ASP A 239 -3.89 -19.38 -4.27
CA ASP A 239 -3.53 -20.58 -5.01
C ASP A 239 -2.86 -20.19 -6.35
N HIS A 240 -1.57 -20.45 -6.47
CA HIS A 240 -0.80 -20.13 -7.66
C HIS A 240 -1.10 -21.07 -8.84
N ASN A 241 -1.76 -22.23 -8.62
CA ASN A 241 -2.06 -23.18 -9.69
C ASN A 241 -3.21 -22.72 -10.61
N THR A 242 -3.91 -21.65 -10.26
CA THR A 242 -5.04 -21.14 -11.05
C THR A 242 -4.62 -20.22 -12.20
N TYR A 243 -3.34 -19.85 -12.30
CA TYR A 243 -2.84 -18.90 -13.30
C TYR A 243 -2.07 -19.53 -14.46
N ASP A 244 -1.92 -20.86 -14.48
CA ASP A 244 -1.22 -21.62 -15.54
C ASP A 244 -2.16 -22.07 -16.68
N GLY A 245 -3.22 -21.29 -16.98
CA GLY A 245 -4.20 -21.58 -18.03
C GLY A 245 -4.16 -20.59 -19.20
#